data_f38305c5707c516db6449ec80c5ff7c8
#
_entry.id   f38305c5707c516db6449ec80c5ff7c8
#
_cell.length_a   1.000
_cell.length_b   1.000
_cell.length_c   1.000
_cell.angle_alpha   90.00
_cell.angle_beta   90.00
_cell.angle_gamma   90.00
#
_symmetry.space_group_name_H-M   'P 1'
#
loop_
_entity.id
_entity.type
_entity.pdbx_description
1 polymer ?
#
loop_
_entity_poly.entity_id
_entity_poly.type
_entity_poly.pdbx_seq_one_letter_code
_entity_poly.pdbx_strand_id
1 'polypeptide(L)'
;MPTFSFWANLNSCSAFQSIEIPNNNEYDGSYVISEKYTGGIDGNEVWLYKVINGGHDWPGAYGNMDINSSQEIIEFFYGFDINVEIGDTDFDGWSTIADLLSISDQILDQDLYSAVSDINEDGSVDSSDLLLIVNSIIGY
;
A
#
# COMPACT_ATOMS: atom_id res chain seq x y z
N MET A 1 20.04 -4.99 -16.38
CA MET A 1 19.88 -4.04 -15.25
C MET A 1 19.33 -4.79 -14.06
N PRO A 2 19.80 -4.53 -12.84
CA PRO A 2 19.14 -5.07 -11.66
C PRO A 2 17.68 -4.61 -11.62
N THR A 3 16.77 -5.47 -11.24
CA THR A 3 15.31 -5.20 -11.18
C THR A 3 14.99 -3.96 -10.33
N PHE A 4 15.74 -3.76 -9.24
CA PHE A 4 15.57 -2.63 -8.33
C PHE A 4 15.77 -1.26 -9.00
N SER A 5 16.87 -1.07 -9.74
CA SER A 5 17.12 0.19 -10.47
C SER A 5 16.17 0.39 -11.66
N PHE A 6 15.64 -0.69 -12.23
CA PHE A 6 14.61 -0.59 -13.27
C PHE A 6 13.33 0.07 -12.72
N TRP A 7 12.83 -0.39 -11.58
CA TRP A 7 11.65 0.19 -10.94
C TRP A 7 11.89 1.63 -10.48
N ALA A 8 13.06 1.93 -9.92
CA ALA A 8 13.42 3.28 -9.54
C ALA A 8 13.42 4.26 -10.73
N ASN A 9 13.97 3.84 -11.87
CA ASN A 9 13.96 4.63 -13.10
C ASN A 9 12.54 4.80 -13.67
N LEU A 10 11.72 3.75 -13.65
CA LEU A 10 10.34 3.79 -14.12
C LEU A 10 9.52 4.82 -13.32
N ASN A 11 9.72 4.87 -12.00
CA ASN A 11 9.07 5.82 -11.11
C ASN A 11 9.77 7.18 -11.05
N SER A 12 10.82 7.40 -11.85
CA SER A 12 11.60 8.64 -11.87
C SER A 12 12.15 9.06 -10.50
N CYS A 13 12.50 8.10 -9.65
CA CYS A 13 13.08 8.38 -8.34
C CYS A 13 14.40 9.16 -8.49
N SER A 14 14.55 10.22 -7.71
CA SER A 14 15.66 11.18 -7.82
C SER A 14 16.70 11.08 -6.71
N ALA A 15 16.37 10.39 -5.60
CA ALA A 15 17.26 10.21 -4.45
C ALA A 15 17.49 8.72 -4.17
N PHE A 16 18.68 8.39 -3.66
CA PHE A 16 19.05 7.03 -3.26
C PHE A 16 19.73 7.05 -1.91
N GLN A 17 19.36 6.11 -1.04
CA GLN A 17 19.97 5.89 0.26
C GLN A 17 20.28 4.41 0.43
N SER A 18 21.41 4.09 1.05
CA SER A 18 21.78 2.73 1.46
C SER A 18 22.30 2.78 2.88
N ILE A 19 21.68 2.00 3.77
CA ILE A 19 22.03 1.97 5.20
C ILE A 19 22.10 0.51 5.64
N GLU A 20 23.13 0.17 6.39
CA GLU A 20 23.17 -1.08 7.14
C GLU A 20 22.31 -0.93 8.39
N ILE A 21 21.33 -1.81 8.54
CA ILE A 21 20.45 -1.85 9.70
C ILE A 21 21.23 -2.39 10.90
N PRO A 22 21.01 -1.87 12.12
CA PRO A 22 21.66 -2.41 13.32
C PRO A 22 21.46 -3.92 13.44
N ASN A 23 22.55 -4.66 13.52
CA ASN A 23 22.52 -6.11 13.69
C ASN A 23 22.21 -6.44 15.17
N ASN A 24 20.98 -6.87 15.42
CA ASN A 24 20.47 -7.19 16.76
C ASN A 24 20.93 -8.55 17.27
N ASN A 25 21.39 -9.42 16.37
CA ASN A 25 21.87 -10.76 16.70
C ASN A 25 23.10 -11.14 15.87
N GLU A 26 24.27 -10.72 16.31
CA GLU A 26 25.57 -11.00 15.64
C GLU A 26 25.89 -12.51 15.51
N TYR A 27 25.16 -13.39 16.24
CA TYR A 27 25.44 -14.81 16.26
C TYR A 27 24.67 -15.61 15.20
N ASP A 28 23.69 -15.03 14.53
CA ASP A 28 22.96 -15.72 13.45
C ASP A 28 23.70 -15.68 12.10
N GLY A 29 24.78 -14.87 12.03
CA GLY A 29 25.64 -14.76 10.85
C GLY A 29 25.01 -13.97 9.70
N SER A 30 23.84 -13.39 9.89
CA SER A 30 23.17 -12.56 8.90
C SER A 30 23.14 -11.08 9.30
N TYR A 31 22.93 -10.20 8.34
CA TYR A 31 22.69 -8.77 8.55
C TYR A 31 21.89 -8.17 7.41
N VAL A 32 21.32 -6.99 7.61
CA VAL A 32 20.41 -6.36 6.66
C VAL A 32 20.97 -5.04 6.13
N ILE A 33 20.86 -4.86 4.81
CA ILE A 33 21.10 -3.57 4.15
C ILE A 33 19.76 -3.09 3.60
N SER A 34 19.32 -1.92 4.05
CA SER A 34 18.18 -1.19 3.50
C SER A 34 18.65 -0.28 2.37
N GLU A 35 18.08 -0.43 1.20
CA GLU A 35 18.27 0.47 0.06
C GLU A 35 16.93 1.06 -0.35
N LYS A 36 16.86 2.40 -0.44
CA LYS A 36 15.63 3.10 -0.77
C LYS A 36 15.89 4.10 -1.88
N TYR A 37 15.07 4.06 -2.93
CA TYR A 37 14.93 5.12 -3.91
C TYR A 37 13.68 5.92 -3.57
N THR A 38 13.81 7.25 -3.49
CA THR A 38 12.74 8.17 -3.10
C THR A 38 12.64 9.34 -4.07
N GLY A 39 11.64 10.21 -3.87
CA GLY A 39 11.45 11.40 -4.70
C GLY A 39 11.04 11.07 -6.13
N GLY A 40 10.26 10.03 -6.31
CA GLY A 40 9.64 9.67 -7.59
C GLY A 40 8.43 10.55 -7.93
N ILE A 41 7.89 10.37 -9.14
CA ILE A 41 6.65 11.03 -9.57
C ILE A 41 5.53 10.63 -8.60
N ASP A 42 4.70 11.57 -8.23
CA ASP A 42 3.58 11.40 -7.28
C ASP A 42 4.00 10.82 -5.91
N GLY A 43 5.25 11.07 -5.51
CA GLY A 43 5.81 10.57 -4.26
C GLY A 43 6.20 9.09 -4.27
N ASN A 44 6.19 8.43 -5.42
CA ASN A 44 6.57 7.02 -5.53
C ASN A 44 7.96 6.74 -5.00
N GLU A 45 8.08 5.59 -4.34
CA GLU A 45 9.34 5.09 -3.78
C GLU A 45 9.55 3.62 -4.14
N VAL A 46 10.79 3.18 -4.06
CA VAL A 46 11.15 1.76 -4.24
C VAL A 46 12.10 1.36 -3.13
N TRP A 47 11.70 0.42 -2.29
CA TRP A 47 12.49 -0.07 -1.17
C TRP A 47 12.95 -1.50 -1.40
N LEU A 48 14.20 -1.77 -1.00
CA LEU A 48 14.81 -3.09 -1.04
C LEU A 48 15.54 -3.36 0.28
N TYR A 49 15.16 -4.42 0.97
CA TYR A 49 15.91 -4.95 2.09
C TYR A 49 16.66 -6.20 1.65
N LYS A 50 17.99 -6.16 1.77
CA LYS A 50 18.87 -7.28 1.46
C LYS A 50 19.30 -7.95 2.75
N VAL A 51 18.83 -9.17 2.97
CA VAL A 51 19.29 -10.01 4.09
C VAL A 51 20.50 -10.78 3.62
N ILE A 52 21.68 -10.33 3.99
CA ILE A 52 22.95 -10.95 3.62
C ILE A 52 23.18 -12.18 4.48
N ASN A 53 23.53 -13.29 3.88
CA ASN A 53 23.67 -14.62 4.50
C ASN A 53 22.38 -15.11 5.20
N GLY A 54 21.23 -14.51 4.94
CA GLY A 54 19.95 -15.02 5.43
C GLY A 54 19.49 -16.25 4.67
N GLY A 55 18.59 -17.02 5.29
CA GLY A 55 17.90 -18.14 4.68
C GLY A 55 16.71 -17.72 3.80
N HIS A 56 15.91 -18.71 3.40
CA HIS A 56 14.61 -18.47 2.74
C HIS A 56 13.52 -18.41 3.81
N ASP A 57 13.62 -17.38 4.64
CA ASP A 57 12.78 -17.16 5.81
C ASP A 57 11.99 -15.85 5.68
N TRP A 58 11.05 -15.63 6.61
CA TRP A 58 10.36 -14.36 6.75
C TRP A 58 11.03 -13.55 7.87
N PRO A 59 11.87 -12.53 7.56
CA PRO A 59 12.60 -11.77 8.57
C PRO A 59 11.67 -11.16 9.61
N GLY A 60 12.03 -11.33 10.89
CA GLY A 60 11.20 -10.92 12.02
C GLY A 60 10.22 -11.97 12.52
N ALA A 61 10.05 -13.09 11.80
CA ALA A 61 9.31 -14.26 12.27
C ALA A 61 10.25 -15.46 12.45
N TYR A 62 11.16 -15.66 11.51
CA TYR A 62 12.19 -16.73 11.51
C TYR A 62 13.47 -16.20 10.88
N GLY A 63 14.61 -16.82 11.20
CA GLY A 63 15.92 -16.49 10.63
C GLY A 63 16.41 -15.13 11.10
N ASN A 64 16.64 -14.19 10.17
CA ASN A 64 17.08 -12.86 10.52
C ASN A 64 16.03 -12.10 11.32
N MET A 65 16.45 -11.50 12.43
CA MET A 65 15.58 -10.75 13.36
C MET A 65 15.95 -9.26 13.46
N ASP A 66 16.80 -8.74 12.55
CA ASP A 66 17.19 -7.34 12.54
C ASP A 66 16.07 -6.42 12.06
N ILE A 67 15.18 -6.96 11.23
CA ILE A 67 13.96 -6.28 10.77
C ILE A 67 12.74 -7.15 11.01
N ASN A 68 11.57 -6.53 11.01
CA ASN A 68 10.29 -7.21 10.91
C ASN A 68 9.67 -6.90 9.54
N SER A 69 9.74 -7.84 8.61
CA SER A 69 9.28 -7.64 7.24
C SER A 69 7.81 -7.22 7.14
N SER A 70 6.95 -7.74 8.02
CA SER A 70 5.54 -7.35 8.04
C SER A 70 5.37 -5.88 8.46
N GLN A 71 6.15 -5.43 9.44
CA GLN A 71 6.13 -4.04 9.90
C GLN A 71 6.68 -3.09 8.81
N GLU A 72 7.81 -3.44 8.18
CA GLU A 72 8.40 -2.64 7.11
C GLU A 72 7.44 -2.46 5.91
N ILE A 73 6.68 -3.52 5.56
CA ILE A 73 5.65 -3.46 4.53
C ILE A 73 4.52 -2.51 4.94
N ILE A 74 4.05 -2.61 6.17
CA ILE A 74 2.99 -1.73 6.68
C ILE A 74 3.48 -0.28 6.72
N GLU A 75 4.70 -0.02 7.22
CA GLU A 75 5.30 1.33 7.25
C GLU A 75 5.46 1.90 5.84
N PHE A 76 5.85 1.06 4.86
CA PHE A 76 5.89 1.46 3.46
C PHE A 76 4.53 1.97 2.99
N PHE A 77 3.47 1.21 3.21
CA PHE A 77 2.12 1.61 2.79
C PHE A 77 1.59 2.83 3.55
N TYR A 78 1.91 2.99 4.83
CA TYR A 78 1.54 4.21 5.58
C TYR A 78 2.27 5.47 5.11
N GLY A 79 3.40 5.33 4.44
CA GLY A 79 4.13 6.46 3.84
C GLY A 79 3.45 7.03 2.60
N PHE A 80 2.55 6.27 2.00
CA PHE A 80 1.73 6.72 0.90
C PHE A 80 0.35 7.09 1.46
N ASP A 81 0.00 8.36 1.35
CA ASP A 81 -1.38 8.79 1.53
C ASP A 81 -2.19 8.09 0.43
N ILE A 82 -2.70 6.91 0.75
CA ILE A 82 -3.80 6.37 0.00
C ILE A 82 -4.96 7.28 0.41
N ASN A 83 -5.13 8.39 -0.29
CA ASN A 83 -6.40 9.06 -0.34
C ASN A 83 -7.36 8.08 -1.01
N VAL A 84 -7.84 7.13 -0.23
CA VAL A 84 -9.03 6.38 -0.62
C VAL A 84 -10.14 7.41 -0.54
N GLU A 85 -10.45 8.03 -1.65
CA GLU A 85 -11.64 8.84 -1.75
C GLU A 85 -12.82 7.92 -1.45
N ILE A 86 -13.58 8.27 -0.40
CA ILE A 86 -14.74 7.47 -0.01
C ILE A 86 -15.66 7.39 -1.24
N GLY A 87 -16.00 6.17 -1.65
CA GLY A 87 -16.75 5.92 -2.86
C GLY A 87 -15.91 5.59 -4.10
N ASP A 88 -14.58 5.66 -4.04
CA ASP A 88 -13.67 5.17 -5.09
C ASP A 88 -13.49 3.65 -4.94
N THR A 89 -14.32 2.87 -5.58
CA THR A 89 -14.36 1.40 -5.41
C THR A 89 -13.40 0.65 -6.32
N ASP A 90 -12.91 1.28 -7.38
CA ASP A 90 -11.92 0.71 -8.31
C ASP A 90 -10.50 1.23 -8.06
N PHE A 91 -10.35 2.17 -7.08
CA PHE A 91 -9.07 2.75 -6.65
C PHE A 91 -8.33 3.50 -7.76
N ASP A 92 -9.07 4.15 -8.67
CA ASP A 92 -8.50 4.98 -9.73
C ASP A 92 -8.20 6.43 -9.27
N GLY A 93 -8.60 6.78 -8.05
CA GLY A 93 -8.41 8.09 -7.41
C GLY A 93 -9.56 9.06 -7.64
N TRP A 94 -10.68 8.62 -8.21
CA TRP A 94 -11.83 9.46 -8.53
C TRP A 94 -13.15 8.73 -8.25
N SER A 95 -14.04 9.35 -7.49
CA SER A 95 -15.42 8.85 -7.38
C SER A 95 -16.23 9.20 -8.63
N THR A 96 -16.54 8.19 -9.43
CA THR A 96 -17.17 8.33 -10.75
C THR A 96 -18.45 7.51 -10.90
N ILE A 97 -19.06 7.53 -12.07
CA ILE A 97 -20.21 6.65 -12.40
C ILE A 97 -19.82 5.16 -12.37
N ALA A 98 -18.54 4.81 -12.61
CA ALA A 98 -18.09 3.42 -12.54
C ALA A 98 -18.21 2.90 -11.10
N ASP A 99 -17.83 3.71 -10.11
CA ASP A 99 -17.94 3.39 -8.69
C ASP A 99 -19.39 3.29 -8.23
N LEU A 100 -20.25 4.20 -8.72
CA LEU A 100 -21.69 4.14 -8.47
C LEU A 100 -22.28 2.80 -8.93
N LEU A 101 -21.88 2.30 -10.10
CA LEU A 101 -22.32 1.00 -10.60
C LEU A 101 -21.77 -0.14 -9.73
N SER A 102 -20.52 -0.07 -9.31
CA SER A 102 -19.91 -1.06 -8.40
C SER A 102 -20.65 -1.11 -7.06
N ILE A 103 -20.97 0.03 -6.45
CA ILE A 103 -21.76 0.08 -5.20
C ILE A 103 -23.17 -0.47 -5.42
N SER A 104 -23.79 -0.15 -6.56
CA SER A 104 -25.11 -0.69 -6.91
C SER A 104 -25.10 -2.23 -7.02
N ASP A 105 -24.05 -2.80 -7.62
CA ASP A 105 -23.89 -4.25 -7.72
C ASP A 105 -23.66 -4.88 -6.34
N GLN A 106 -22.92 -4.25 -5.44
CA GLN A 106 -22.74 -4.72 -4.06
C GLN A 106 -24.05 -4.71 -3.26
N ILE A 107 -24.90 -3.72 -3.45
CA ILE A 107 -26.24 -3.67 -2.81
C ILE A 107 -27.12 -4.84 -3.30
N LEU A 108 -26.99 -5.23 -4.55
CA LEU A 108 -27.75 -6.35 -5.13
C LEU A 108 -27.18 -7.71 -4.72
N ASP A 109 -25.87 -7.79 -4.50
CA ASP A 109 -25.16 -8.98 -4.03
C ASP A 109 -24.68 -8.78 -2.59
N GLN A 110 -25.56 -9.07 -1.63
CA GLN A 110 -25.39 -8.81 -0.19
C GLN A 110 -24.19 -9.54 0.46
N ASP A 111 -23.49 -10.40 -0.28
CA ASP A 111 -22.29 -11.08 0.22
C ASP A 111 -20.99 -10.27 0.02
N LEU A 112 -21.06 -9.11 -0.63
CA LEU A 112 -19.90 -8.27 -0.97
C LEU A 112 -19.91 -6.95 -0.17
N TYR A 113 -19.57 -7.00 1.12
CA TYR A 113 -19.30 -5.78 1.89
C TYR A 113 -17.93 -5.19 1.55
N SER A 114 -17.88 -3.89 1.28
CA SER A 114 -16.66 -3.11 1.15
C SER A 114 -16.75 -1.83 1.97
N ALA A 115 -15.77 -1.61 2.86
CA ALA A 115 -15.72 -0.40 3.68
C ALA A 115 -15.57 0.89 2.85
N VAL A 116 -15.07 0.81 1.63
CA VAL A 116 -14.97 1.96 0.70
C VAL A 116 -16.33 2.34 0.13
N SER A 117 -17.25 1.39 0.10
CA SER A 117 -18.62 1.56 -0.40
C SER A 117 -19.60 1.99 0.68
N ASP A 118 -19.23 1.83 1.96
CA ASP A 118 -20.01 2.29 3.13
C ASP A 118 -19.64 3.77 3.39
N ILE A 119 -20.26 4.67 2.64
CA ILE A 119 -19.90 6.09 2.58
C ILE A 119 -20.32 6.84 3.83
N ASN A 120 -21.38 6.38 4.48
CA ASN A 120 -21.88 6.98 5.72
C ASN A 120 -21.32 6.32 6.99
N GLU A 121 -20.49 5.28 6.84
CA GLU A 121 -19.84 4.53 7.93
C GLU A 121 -20.82 3.91 8.93
N ASP A 122 -22.03 3.49 8.46
CA ASP A 122 -23.02 2.89 9.34
C ASP A 122 -22.90 1.36 9.47
N GLY A 123 -21.96 0.76 8.75
CA GLY A 123 -21.66 -0.67 8.74
C GLY A 123 -22.49 -1.47 7.71
N SER A 124 -23.19 -0.80 6.82
CA SER A 124 -23.99 -1.40 5.76
C SER A 124 -23.71 -0.69 4.43
N VAL A 125 -23.76 -1.43 3.32
CA VAL A 125 -23.74 -0.82 1.99
C VAL A 125 -25.16 -0.87 1.44
N ASP A 126 -25.81 0.29 1.37
CA ASP A 126 -27.22 0.38 0.94
C ASP A 126 -27.52 1.62 0.08
N SER A 127 -28.81 1.91 -0.12
CA SER A 127 -29.23 3.04 -0.95
C SER A 127 -28.86 4.41 -0.38
N SER A 128 -28.51 4.51 0.90
CA SER A 128 -28.04 5.75 1.52
C SER A 128 -26.66 6.12 0.99
N ASP A 129 -25.78 5.13 0.82
CA ASP A 129 -24.44 5.29 0.25
C ASP A 129 -24.50 5.68 -1.22
N LEU A 130 -25.40 5.04 -1.99
CA LEU A 130 -25.64 5.44 -3.38
C LEU A 130 -26.06 6.90 -3.50
N LEU A 131 -26.87 7.39 -2.59
CA LEU A 131 -27.29 8.80 -2.61
C LEU A 131 -26.12 9.73 -2.31
N LEU A 132 -25.24 9.37 -1.39
CA LEU A 132 -24.08 10.17 -1.04
C LEU A 132 -23.07 10.25 -2.18
N ILE A 133 -22.76 9.13 -2.86
CA ILE A 133 -21.83 9.16 -4.01
C ILE A 133 -22.43 9.93 -5.18
N VAL A 134 -23.74 9.82 -5.44
CA VAL A 134 -24.39 10.65 -6.46
C VAL A 134 -24.23 12.12 -6.16
N ASN A 135 -24.44 12.53 -4.90
CA ASN A 135 -24.27 13.93 -4.50
C ASN A 135 -22.82 14.40 -4.66
N SER A 136 -21.84 13.55 -4.35
CA SER A 136 -20.42 13.85 -4.56
C SER A 136 -20.11 14.06 -6.06
N ILE A 137 -20.56 13.17 -6.93
CA ILE A 137 -20.32 13.24 -8.38
C ILE A 137 -20.95 14.48 -9.02
N ILE A 138 -22.17 14.86 -8.58
CA ILE A 138 -22.90 16.01 -9.15
C ILE A 138 -22.60 17.34 -8.46
N GLY A 139 -21.78 17.32 -7.40
CA GLY A 139 -21.27 18.52 -6.74
C GLY A 139 -22.29 19.24 -5.83
N TYR A 140 -23.14 18.48 -5.14
CA TYR A 140 -24.08 18.98 -4.13
C TYR A 140 -23.65 18.61 -2.71
#